data_aee2c0430f632155093d63a073fa4962
#
_entry.id   aee2c0430f632155093d63a073fa4962
#
_cell.length_a   1.000
_cell.length_b   1.000
_cell.length_c   1.000
_cell.angle_alpha   90.00
_cell.angle_beta   90.00
_cell.angle_gamma   90.00
#
_symmetry.space_group_name_H-M   'P 1'
#
loop_
_entity.id
_entity.type
_entity.pdbx_description
1 polymer ?
#
loop_
_entity_poly.entity_id
_entity_poly.type
_entity_poly.pdbx_seq_one_letter_code
_entity_poly.pdbx_strand_id
1 'polypeptide(L)'
;MADAVLQMYVSLAPVIIAGILNMVWCTTGLAPALNRPLDNGLLLRDGRRLLGENKTWKGLVGMVALGVVAFVLWSVVLRESSLGQWDLFHVRHASTLGFDALVGALLGAAYAVFELPNSFLKRRLGIEPGTVSAGPRAWFFVLLDQADSVLGCAVVLALLAPVTPLFLVGLVVVGAATHIVLNMALFAVGLRQNRF
;
A
#
# COMPACT_ATOMS: atom_id res chain seq x y z
N MET A 1 6.79 7.01 -22.90
CA MET A 1 6.66 7.50 -21.51
C MET A 1 5.19 7.46 -21.05
N ALA A 2 4.25 7.97 -21.83
CA ALA A 2 2.81 7.89 -21.50
C ALA A 2 2.34 6.45 -21.29
N ASP A 3 2.71 5.54 -22.18
CA ASP A 3 2.35 4.12 -22.10
C ASP A 3 2.84 3.45 -20.81
N ALA A 4 4.07 3.75 -20.39
CA ALA A 4 4.62 3.21 -19.15
C ALA A 4 3.84 3.69 -17.91
N VAL A 5 3.43 4.95 -17.89
CA VAL A 5 2.61 5.50 -16.81
C VAL A 5 1.22 4.85 -16.81
N LEU A 6 0.63 4.63 -17.98
CA LEU A 6 -0.65 3.93 -18.11
C LEU A 6 -0.56 2.49 -17.61
N GLN A 7 0.50 1.76 -17.98
CA GLN A 7 0.78 0.41 -17.46
C GLN A 7 0.88 0.40 -15.93
N MET A 8 1.59 1.38 -15.33
CA MET A 8 1.69 1.50 -13.87
C MET A 8 0.33 1.65 -13.21
N TYR A 9 -0.52 2.56 -13.73
CA TYR A 9 -1.83 2.78 -13.15
C TYR A 9 -2.79 1.62 -13.38
N VAL A 10 -2.83 1.03 -14.58
CA VAL A 10 -3.71 -0.10 -14.88
C VAL A 10 -3.36 -1.29 -14.00
N SER A 11 -2.06 -1.62 -13.87
CA SER A 11 -1.64 -2.77 -13.07
C SER A 11 -1.81 -2.55 -11.55
N LEU A 12 -1.71 -1.31 -11.05
CA LEU A 12 -1.82 -1.01 -9.62
C LEU A 12 -3.15 -0.38 -9.19
N ALA A 13 -4.07 -0.10 -10.12
CA ALA A 13 -5.40 0.44 -9.77
C ALA A 13 -6.11 -0.36 -8.67
N PRO A 14 -6.12 -1.71 -8.68
CA PRO A 14 -6.81 -2.47 -7.63
C PRO A 14 -6.19 -2.28 -6.25
N VAL A 15 -4.86 -2.14 -6.12
CA VAL A 15 -4.24 -1.90 -4.81
C VAL A 15 -4.49 -0.47 -4.31
N ILE A 16 -4.58 0.50 -5.22
CA ILE A 16 -4.97 1.88 -4.88
C ILE A 16 -6.41 1.88 -4.32
N ILE A 17 -7.32 1.23 -5.00
CA ILE A 17 -8.72 1.08 -4.58
C ILE A 17 -8.79 0.37 -3.21
N ALA A 18 -8.07 -0.75 -3.07
CA ALA A 18 -8.01 -1.50 -1.82
C ALA A 18 -7.48 -0.64 -0.66
N GLY A 19 -6.46 0.19 -0.88
CA GLY A 19 -5.90 1.10 0.13
C GLY A 19 -6.91 2.13 0.62
N ILE A 20 -7.67 2.76 -0.31
CA ILE A 20 -8.74 3.70 0.03
C ILE A 20 -9.84 2.99 0.84
N LEU A 21 -10.30 1.84 0.37
CA LEU A 21 -11.32 1.05 1.05
C LEU A 21 -10.84 0.55 2.42
N ASN A 22 -9.56 0.20 2.56
CA ASN A 22 -8.98 -0.23 3.82
C ASN A 22 -8.94 0.90 4.85
N MET A 23 -8.72 2.14 4.44
CA MET A 23 -8.86 3.29 5.35
C MET A 23 -10.29 3.37 5.90
N VAL A 24 -11.30 3.29 5.04
CA VAL A 24 -12.71 3.29 5.46
C VAL A 24 -13.00 2.07 6.34
N TRP A 25 -12.53 0.87 5.95
CA TRP A 25 -12.67 -0.34 6.76
C TRP A 25 -12.13 -0.17 8.18
N CYS A 26 -10.94 0.43 8.33
CA CYS A 26 -10.32 0.66 9.63
C CYS A 26 -11.13 1.59 10.55
N THR A 27 -11.94 2.51 9.99
CA THR A 27 -12.81 3.41 10.78
C THR A 27 -14.11 2.76 11.22
N THR A 28 -14.52 1.63 10.62
CA THR A 28 -15.75 0.93 11.00
C THR A 28 -15.64 0.27 12.37
N GLY A 29 -16.76 0.03 13.03
CA GLY A 29 -16.85 -0.81 14.25
C GLY A 29 -16.79 -2.31 13.97
N LEU A 30 -16.66 -2.75 12.72
CA LEU A 30 -16.65 -4.16 12.34
C LEU A 30 -15.35 -4.86 12.77
N ALA A 31 -15.43 -6.16 13.06
CA ALA A 31 -14.31 -7.03 13.45
C ALA A 31 -13.44 -6.44 14.60
N PRO A 32 -14.00 -6.08 15.76
CA PRO A 32 -13.26 -5.42 16.85
C PRO A 32 -12.10 -6.26 17.39
N ALA A 33 -12.18 -7.59 17.29
CA ALA A 33 -11.10 -8.49 17.69
C ALA A 33 -9.80 -8.29 16.89
N LEU A 34 -9.88 -7.75 15.66
CA LEU A 34 -8.72 -7.43 14.82
C LEU A 34 -8.16 -6.03 15.11
N ASN A 35 -8.85 -5.18 15.85
CA ASN A 35 -8.41 -3.82 16.16
C ASN A 35 -7.37 -3.79 17.28
N ARG A 36 -6.39 -4.68 17.21
CA ARG A 36 -5.26 -4.77 18.13
C ARG A 36 -3.95 -4.57 17.37
N PRO A 37 -2.93 -3.95 18.00
CA PRO A 37 -1.65 -3.73 17.37
C PRO A 37 -0.97 -5.02 16.94
N LEU A 38 -0.25 -4.98 15.82
CA LEU A 38 0.53 -6.10 15.29
C LEU A 38 1.64 -6.53 16.26
N ASP A 39 2.22 -5.59 16.98
CA ASP A 39 3.28 -5.83 17.96
C ASP A 39 2.77 -6.24 19.36
N ASN A 40 1.45 -6.35 19.55
CA ASN A 40 0.80 -6.62 20.84
C ASN A 40 1.32 -5.74 22.00
N GLY A 41 1.81 -4.53 21.69
CA GLY A 41 2.37 -3.62 22.68
C GLY A 41 3.83 -3.91 23.07
N LEU A 42 4.56 -4.73 22.30
CA LEU A 42 5.94 -5.12 22.60
C LEU A 42 6.85 -3.89 22.70
N LEU A 43 7.50 -3.76 23.86
CA LEU A 43 8.55 -2.77 24.12
C LEU A 43 9.92 -3.42 23.93
N LEU A 44 10.82 -2.70 23.30
CA LEU A 44 12.21 -3.11 23.18
C LEU A 44 13.03 -2.61 24.37
N ARG A 45 14.36 -2.95 24.41
CA ARG A 45 15.27 -2.62 25.51
C ARG A 45 15.39 -1.11 25.78
N ASP A 46 15.10 -0.27 24.81
CA ASP A 46 15.09 1.20 24.92
C ASP A 46 13.77 1.78 25.45
N GLY A 47 12.84 0.92 25.93
CA GLY A 47 11.53 1.32 26.45
C GLY A 47 10.52 1.77 25.38
N ARG A 48 10.88 1.70 24.10
CA ARG A 48 10.01 2.13 22.99
C ARG A 48 9.32 0.93 22.34
N ARG A 49 8.12 1.15 21.79
CA ARG A 49 7.38 0.10 21.08
C ARG A 49 8.13 -0.38 19.83
N LEU A 50 7.91 -1.66 19.47
CA LEU A 50 8.46 -2.22 18.23
C LEU A 50 7.91 -1.51 17.00
N LEU A 51 6.59 -1.40 16.91
CA LEU A 51 5.85 -0.71 15.84
C LEU A 51 5.05 0.47 16.44
N GLY A 52 3.97 0.86 15.82
CA GLY A 52 3.03 1.83 16.37
C GLY A 52 1.69 1.16 16.66
N GLU A 53 0.91 1.71 17.57
CA GLU A 53 -0.45 1.22 17.86
C GLU A 53 -1.41 1.33 16.66
N ASN A 54 -1.07 2.19 15.71
CA ASN A 54 -1.78 2.36 14.43
C ASN A 54 -1.52 1.23 13.42
N LYS A 55 -0.52 0.37 13.65
CA LYS A 55 -0.27 -0.83 12.84
C LYS A 55 -1.02 -2.01 13.44
N THR A 56 -2.21 -2.29 12.92
CA THR A 56 -3.17 -3.25 13.50
C THR A 56 -3.38 -4.48 12.60
N TRP A 57 -3.80 -5.59 13.20
CA TRP A 57 -4.26 -6.75 12.46
C TRP A 57 -5.43 -6.43 11.55
N LYS A 58 -6.31 -5.50 11.96
CA LYS A 58 -7.44 -5.06 11.15
C LYS A 58 -6.97 -4.42 9.84
N GLY A 59 -5.97 -3.54 9.90
CA GLY A 59 -5.37 -2.92 8.72
C GLY A 59 -4.70 -3.92 7.80
N LEU A 60 -3.91 -4.87 8.35
CA LEU A 60 -3.23 -5.88 7.55
C LEU A 60 -4.22 -6.83 6.87
N VAL A 61 -5.12 -7.45 7.63
CA VAL A 61 -6.10 -8.41 7.09
C VAL A 61 -7.06 -7.71 6.12
N GLY A 62 -7.50 -6.49 6.46
CA GLY A 62 -8.33 -5.68 5.58
C GLY A 62 -7.65 -5.39 4.25
N MET A 63 -6.36 -5.00 4.27
CA MET A 63 -5.61 -4.71 3.05
C MET A 63 -5.45 -5.94 2.16
N VAL A 64 -5.19 -7.11 2.74
CA VAL A 64 -5.10 -8.38 1.99
C VAL A 64 -6.46 -8.76 1.40
N ALA A 65 -7.52 -8.76 2.20
CA ALA A 65 -8.85 -9.16 1.76
C ALA A 65 -9.41 -8.22 0.67
N LEU A 66 -9.28 -6.91 0.89
CA LEU A 66 -9.72 -5.91 -0.09
C LEU A 66 -8.84 -5.92 -1.35
N GLY A 67 -7.55 -6.23 -1.21
CA GLY A 67 -6.65 -6.46 -2.34
C GLY A 67 -7.12 -7.61 -3.22
N VAL A 68 -7.49 -8.76 -2.62
CA VAL A 68 -8.06 -9.91 -3.35
C VAL A 68 -9.33 -9.50 -4.08
N VAL A 69 -10.28 -8.91 -3.38
CA VAL A 69 -11.57 -8.52 -3.98
C VAL A 69 -11.38 -7.50 -5.10
N ALA A 70 -10.59 -6.46 -4.86
CA ALA A 70 -10.34 -5.42 -5.84
C ALA A 70 -9.64 -5.97 -7.09
N PHE A 71 -8.62 -6.85 -6.93
CA PHE A 71 -7.90 -7.40 -8.08
C PHE A 71 -8.76 -8.35 -8.90
N VAL A 72 -9.55 -9.24 -8.26
CA VAL A 72 -10.47 -10.14 -8.96
C VAL A 72 -11.53 -9.36 -9.72
N LEU A 73 -12.11 -8.32 -9.15
CA LEU A 73 -13.08 -7.48 -9.86
C LEU A 73 -12.43 -6.70 -11.00
N TRP A 74 -11.22 -6.20 -10.79
CA TRP A 74 -10.45 -5.47 -11.79
C TRP A 74 -10.09 -6.36 -12.98
N SER A 75 -9.72 -7.61 -12.75
CA SER A 75 -9.43 -8.56 -13.83
C SER A 75 -10.63 -8.82 -14.74
N VAL A 76 -11.86 -8.75 -14.21
CA VAL A 76 -13.08 -8.79 -15.03
C VAL A 76 -13.17 -7.54 -15.91
N VAL A 77 -12.94 -6.35 -15.35
CA VAL A 77 -12.92 -5.09 -16.11
C VAL A 77 -11.86 -5.13 -17.21
N LEU A 78 -10.68 -5.64 -16.93
CA LEU A 78 -9.59 -5.75 -17.91
C LEU A 78 -9.95 -6.68 -19.08
N ARG A 79 -10.65 -7.77 -18.83
CA ARG A 79 -11.10 -8.72 -19.87
C ARG A 79 -12.14 -8.12 -20.81
N GLU A 80 -13.01 -7.26 -20.28
CA GLU A 80 -14.11 -6.66 -21.03
C GLU A 80 -13.76 -5.29 -21.65
N SER A 81 -12.53 -4.79 -21.43
CA SER A 81 -12.11 -3.48 -21.89
C SER A 81 -10.77 -3.49 -22.62
N SER A 82 -10.49 -2.43 -23.37
CA SER A 82 -9.17 -2.20 -24.00
C SER A 82 -8.04 -1.94 -22.97
N LEU A 83 -8.35 -1.77 -21.69
CA LEU A 83 -7.35 -1.57 -20.64
C LEU A 83 -6.49 -2.80 -20.41
N GLY A 84 -7.01 -4.00 -20.72
CA GLY A 84 -6.28 -5.26 -20.55
C GLY A 84 -4.93 -5.30 -21.25
N GLN A 85 -4.77 -4.60 -22.39
CA GLN A 85 -3.48 -4.50 -23.09
C GLN A 85 -2.37 -3.80 -22.28
N TRP A 86 -2.73 -3.02 -21.27
CA TRP A 86 -1.81 -2.27 -20.42
C TRP A 86 -1.49 -2.96 -19.09
N ASP A 87 -2.20 -4.06 -18.79
CA ASP A 87 -1.92 -4.81 -17.57
C ASP A 87 -0.66 -5.67 -17.69
N LEU A 88 0.20 -5.58 -16.69
CA LEU A 88 1.49 -6.26 -16.69
C LEU A 88 1.45 -7.65 -16.08
N PHE A 89 0.48 -7.94 -15.20
CA PHE A 89 0.40 -9.25 -14.53
C PHE A 89 -0.04 -10.37 -15.47
N HIS A 90 -0.92 -10.06 -16.42
CA HIS A 90 -1.44 -11.05 -17.38
C HIS A 90 -0.60 -11.18 -18.65
N VAL A 91 0.55 -10.50 -18.74
CA VAL A 91 1.50 -10.70 -19.88
C VAL A 91 2.06 -12.14 -19.90
N ARG A 92 2.33 -12.73 -18.72
CA ARG A 92 2.92 -14.08 -18.60
C ARG A 92 1.96 -15.11 -18.03
N HIS A 93 0.86 -14.71 -17.46
CA HIS A 93 -0.06 -15.55 -16.71
C HIS A 93 -1.49 -15.36 -17.23
N ALA A 94 -2.19 -16.46 -17.42
CA ALA A 94 -3.61 -16.39 -17.73
C ALA A 94 -4.40 -15.80 -16.56
N SER A 95 -5.36 -14.91 -16.84
CA SER A 95 -6.30 -14.43 -15.84
C SER A 95 -7.23 -15.56 -15.42
N THR A 96 -6.97 -16.10 -14.23
CA THR A 96 -7.81 -17.08 -13.56
C THR A 96 -8.16 -16.55 -12.17
N LEU A 97 -9.30 -16.98 -11.63
CA LEU A 97 -9.71 -16.56 -10.28
C LEU A 97 -8.62 -16.81 -9.23
N GLY A 98 -7.93 -17.95 -9.32
CA GLY A 98 -6.85 -18.30 -8.38
C GLY A 98 -5.63 -17.40 -8.52
N PHE A 99 -5.20 -17.11 -9.75
CA PHE A 99 -4.06 -16.21 -10.00
C PHE A 99 -4.40 -14.77 -9.62
N ASP A 100 -5.58 -14.30 -10.01
CA ASP A 100 -6.04 -12.93 -9.71
C ASP A 100 -6.17 -12.71 -8.18
N ALA A 101 -6.70 -13.70 -7.47
CA ALA A 101 -6.76 -13.67 -6.00
C ALA A 101 -5.38 -13.69 -5.37
N LEU A 102 -4.44 -14.49 -5.89
CA LEU A 102 -3.05 -14.54 -5.41
C LEU A 102 -2.34 -13.19 -5.60
N VAL A 103 -2.45 -12.58 -6.78
CA VAL A 103 -1.84 -11.26 -7.04
C VAL A 103 -2.43 -10.21 -6.11
N GLY A 104 -3.76 -10.18 -5.93
CA GLY A 104 -4.42 -9.26 -5.01
C GLY A 104 -3.96 -9.44 -3.56
N ALA A 105 -3.82 -10.69 -3.11
CA ALA A 105 -3.31 -11.01 -1.78
C ALA A 105 -1.85 -10.57 -1.59
N LEU A 106 -0.98 -10.85 -2.56
CA LEU A 106 0.43 -10.48 -2.52
C LEU A 106 0.61 -8.95 -2.53
N LEU A 107 -0.11 -8.24 -3.38
CA LEU A 107 -0.07 -6.77 -3.41
C LEU A 107 -0.58 -6.16 -2.10
N GLY A 108 -1.69 -6.66 -1.56
CA GLY A 108 -2.25 -6.19 -0.29
C GLY A 108 -1.31 -6.48 0.89
N ALA A 109 -0.73 -7.67 0.94
CA ALA A 109 0.25 -8.04 1.97
C ALA A 109 1.52 -7.21 1.85
N ALA A 110 2.10 -7.08 0.65
CA ALA A 110 3.31 -6.30 0.43
C ALA A 110 3.09 -4.82 0.77
N TYR A 111 1.96 -4.24 0.36
CA TYR A 111 1.59 -2.87 0.73
C TYR A 111 1.67 -2.67 2.24
N ALA A 112 0.98 -3.51 3.03
CA ALA A 112 0.92 -3.34 4.48
C ALA A 112 2.24 -3.70 5.20
N VAL A 113 2.94 -4.74 4.73
CA VAL A 113 4.18 -5.23 5.37
C VAL A 113 5.34 -4.26 5.13
N PHE A 114 5.46 -3.66 3.95
CA PHE A 114 6.55 -2.72 3.65
C PHE A 114 6.45 -1.39 4.42
N GLU A 115 5.31 -1.06 5.00
CA GLU A 115 5.18 0.05 5.94
C GLU A 115 5.79 -0.25 7.33
N LEU A 116 6.00 -1.52 7.69
CA LEU A 116 6.45 -1.90 9.04
C LEU A 116 7.91 -1.48 9.33
N PRO A 117 8.88 -1.64 8.41
CA PRO A 117 10.25 -1.16 8.61
C PRO A 117 10.32 0.34 8.88
N ASN A 118 9.54 1.15 8.16
CA ASN A 118 9.45 2.58 8.38
C ASN A 118 8.83 2.90 9.76
N SER A 119 7.74 2.22 10.12
CA SER A 119 7.16 2.32 11.46
C SER A 119 8.17 1.99 12.56
N PHE A 120 8.93 0.92 12.40
CA PHE A 120 10.00 0.53 13.33
C PHE A 120 11.05 1.63 13.46
N LEU A 121 11.57 2.14 12.34
CA LEU A 121 12.59 3.20 12.32
C LEU A 121 12.10 4.46 13.04
N LYS A 122 10.85 4.87 12.79
CA LYS A 122 10.23 6.02 13.48
C LYS A 122 10.22 5.84 15.00
N ARG A 123 9.86 4.62 15.49
CA ARG A 123 9.89 4.35 16.95
C ARG A 123 11.29 4.44 17.52
N ARG A 124 12.33 3.94 16.80
CA ARG A 124 13.74 4.06 17.26
C ARG A 124 14.18 5.52 17.34
N LEU A 125 13.64 6.40 16.53
CA LEU A 125 13.97 7.85 16.53
C LEU A 125 13.05 8.70 17.42
N GLY A 126 12.13 8.08 18.18
CA GLY A 126 11.23 8.78 19.10
C GLY A 126 10.10 9.54 18.44
N ILE A 127 9.76 9.21 17.17
CA ILE A 127 8.62 9.80 16.47
C ILE A 127 7.36 9.03 16.89
N GLU A 128 6.36 9.69 17.45
CA GLU A 128 5.11 9.07 17.92
C GLU A 128 4.21 8.60 16.78
N PRO A 129 3.37 7.55 17.02
CA PRO A 129 2.38 7.09 16.04
C PRO A 129 1.43 8.21 15.62
N GLY A 130 1.17 8.31 14.30
CA GLY A 130 0.25 9.31 13.75
C GLY A 130 0.77 10.74 13.76
N THR A 131 2.03 10.98 14.16
CA THR A 131 2.63 12.32 14.12
C THR A 131 3.54 12.47 12.90
N VAL A 132 3.64 13.71 12.41
CA VAL A 132 4.62 14.09 11.40
C VAL A 132 5.95 14.33 12.10
N SER A 133 7.04 13.78 11.53
CA SER A 133 8.39 14.07 12.03
C SER A 133 8.65 15.56 12.01
N ALA A 134 9.29 16.10 13.08
CA ALA A 134 9.71 17.48 13.14
C ALA A 134 11.22 17.63 12.87
N GLY A 135 11.64 18.83 12.45
CA GLY A 135 13.04 19.19 12.23
C GLY A 135 13.61 18.79 10.86
N PRO A 136 14.95 18.82 10.71
CA PRO A 136 15.62 18.69 9.39
C PRO A 136 15.37 17.35 8.67
N ARG A 137 14.94 16.31 9.41
CA ARG A 137 14.66 14.97 8.87
C ARG A 137 13.20 14.78 8.47
N ALA A 138 12.34 15.77 8.69
CA ALA A 138 10.90 15.64 8.44
C ALA A 138 10.61 15.25 7.00
N TRP A 139 11.24 15.90 6.02
CA TRP A 139 11.04 15.63 4.60
C TRP A 139 11.41 14.18 4.21
N PHE A 140 12.45 13.61 4.83
CA PHE A 140 12.86 12.23 4.56
C PHE A 140 11.76 11.24 4.97
N PHE A 141 11.18 11.41 6.17
CA PHE A 141 10.11 10.55 6.64
C PHE A 141 8.80 10.76 5.85
N VAL A 142 8.52 11.99 5.42
CA VAL A 142 7.39 12.24 4.52
C VAL A 142 7.55 11.48 3.22
N LEU A 143 8.72 11.54 2.58
CA LEU A 143 8.98 10.81 1.33
C LEU A 143 8.94 9.28 1.57
N LEU A 144 9.53 8.80 2.66
CA LEU A 144 9.53 7.39 2.99
C LEU A 144 8.11 6.86 3.22
N ASP A 145 7.27 7.61 3.92
CA ASP A 145 5.85 7.29 4.13
C ASP A 145 5.03 7.18 2.83
N GLN A 146 5.44 7.89 1.78
CA GLN A 146 4.77 7.81 0.49
C GLN A 146 5.30 6.68 -0.39
N ALA A 147 6.54 6.23 -0.16
CA ALA A 147 7.22 5.28 -1.02
C ALA A 147 7.19 3.84 -0.48
N ASP A 148 7.09 3.63 0.83
CA ASP A 148 7.27 2.33 1.47
C ASP A 148 6.28 1.26 0.95
N SER A 149 4.99 1.55 0.93
CA SER A 149 3.96 0.64 0.40
C SER A 149 4.13 0.39 -1.10
N VAL A 150 4.51 1.42 -1.86
CA VAL A 150 4.75 1.32 -3.31
C VAL A 150 5.97 0.45 -3.60
N LEU A 151 7.01 0.52 -2.78
CA LEU A 151 8.17 -0.38 -2.86
C LEU A 151 7.74 -1.84 -2.71
N GLY A 152 6.84 -2.13 -1.77
CA GLY A 152 6.26 -3.47 -1.63
C GLY A 152 5.54 -3.95 -2.90
N CYS A 153 4.70 -3.10 -3.47
CA CYS A 153 4.02 -3.40 -4.73
C CYS A 153 5.00 -3.57 -5.91
N ALA A 154 6.07 -2.76 -5.96
CA ALA A 154 7.11 -2.87 -6.98
C ALA A 154 7.86 -4.22 -6.91
N VAL A 155 8.10 -4.74 -5.71
CA VAL A 155 8.70 -6.07 -5.51
C VAL A 155 7.77 -7.16 -6.05
N VAL A 156 6.48 -7.12 -5.74
CA VAL A 156 5.50 -8.09 -6.27
C VAL A 156 5.45 -8.04 -7.80
N LEU A 157 5.42 -6.81 -8.36
CA LEU A 157 5.42 -6.65 -9.82
C LEU A 157 6.70 -7.19 -10.46
N ALA A 158 7.87 -6.95 -9.85
CA ALA A 158 9.16 -7.45 -10.34
C ALA A 158 9.23 -8.99 -10.35
N LEU A 159 8.54 -9.64 -9.42
CA LEU A 159 8.50 -11.12 -9.34
C LEU A 159 7.54 -11.74 -10.36
N LEU A 160 6.43 -11.06 -10.69
CA LEU A 160 5.34 -11.63 -11.48
C LEU A 160 5.26 -11.11 -12.90
N ALA A 161 5.89 -9.97 -13.22
CA ALA A 161 5.80 -9.32 -14.52
C ALA A 161 7.16 -9.05 -15.17
N PRO A 162 7.24 -8.98 -16.51
CA PRO A 162 8.47 -8.71 -17.23
C PRO A 162 8.79 -7.20 -17.24
N VAL A 163 9.24 -6.66 -16.11
CA VAL A 163 9.55 -5.23 -15.95
C VAL A 163 11.05 -4.96 -15.85
N THR A 164 11.49 -3.78 -16.27
CA THR A 164 12.88 -3.35 -16.15
C THR A 164 13.12 -2.63 -14.81
N PRO A 165 14.36 -2.59 -14.30
CA PRO A 165 14.69 -1.80 -13.12
C PRO A 165 14.32 -0.32 -13.25
N LEU A 166 14.50 0.27 -14.43
CA LEU A 166 14.12 1.66 -14.70
C LEU A 166 12.59 1.87 -14.57
N PHE A 167 11.80 0.89 -15.04
CA PHE A 167 10.35 0.92 -14.88
C PHE A 167 9.96 0.91 -13.39
N LEU A 168 10.61 0.07 -12.57
CA LEU A 168 10.36 -0.03 -11.13
C LEU A 168 10.70 1.28 -10.39
N VAL A 169 11.81 1.93 -10.77
CA VAL A 169 12.13 3.27 -10.23
C VAL A 169 11.05 4.28 -10.60
N GLY A 170 10.62 4.30 -11.86
CA GLY A 170 9.52 5.15 -12.31
C GLY A 170 8.21 4.87 -11.55
N LEU A 171 7.89 3.58 -11.32
CA LEU A 171 6.73 3.15 -10.56
C LEU A 171 6.75 3.70 -9.12
N VAL A 172 7.90 3.64 -8.45
CA VAL A 172 8.03 4.17 -7.08
C VAL A 172 7.83 5.69 -7.07
N VAL A 173 8.40 6.41 -8.02
CA VAL A 173 8.24 7.87 -8.13
C VAL A 173 6.79 8.25 -8.42
N VAL A 174 6.17 7.63 -9.42
CA VAL A 174 4.76 7.88 -9.79
C VAL A 174 3.82 7.47 -8.65
N GLY A 175 4.06 6.31 -8.03
CA GLY A 175 3.27 5.81 -6.92
C GLY A 175 3.36 6.72 -5.68
N ALA A 176 4.55 7.17 -5.31
CA ALA A 176 4.74 8.12 -4.21
C ALA A 176 4.02 9.45 -4.48
N ALA A 177 4.11 9.98 -5.71
CA ALA A 177 3.38 11.17 -6.11
C ALA A 177 1.85 10.96 -6.02
N THR A 178 1.35 9.81 -6.48
CA THR A 178 -0.07 9.43 -6.37
C THR A 178 -0.50 9.34 -4.90
N HIS A 179 0.32 8.75 -4.02
CA HIS A 179 0.07 8.69 -2.58
C HIS A 179 -0.06 10.08 -1.97
N ILE A 180 0.81 11.03 -2.32
CA ILE A 180 0.72 12.42 -1.86
C ILE A 180 -0.63 13.02 -2.27
N VAL A 181 -1.01 12.91 -3.55
CA VAL A 181 -2.26 13.45 -4.06
C VAL A 181 -3.48 12.84 -3.35
N LEU A 182 -3.49 11.49 -3.20
CA LEU A 182 -4.56 10.79 -2.50
C LEU A 182 -4.64 11.19 -1.02
N ASN A 183 -3.51 11.29 -0.34
CA ASN A 183 -3.47 11.72 1.07
C ASN A 183 -4.02 13.14 1.24
N MET A 184 -3.67 14.05 0.35
CA MET A 184 -4.21 15.41 0.33
C MET A 184 -5.72 15.41 0.07
N ALA A 185 -6.20 14.62 -0.89
CA ALA A 185 -7.63 14.50 -1.18
C ALA A 185 -8.40 13.91 0.00
N LEU A 186 -7.90 12.83 0.61
CA LEU A 186 -8.51 12.18 1.78
C LEU A 186 -8.51 13.10 3.02
N PHE A 187 -7.48 13.94 3.19
CA PHE A 187 -7.46 14.98 4.21
C PHE A 187 -8.53 16.05 3.93
N ALA A 188 -8.66 16.50 2.69
CA ALA A 188 -9.64 17.52 2.31
C ALA A 188 -11.09 17.08 2.55
N VAL A 189 -11.40 15.79 2.42
CA VAL A 189 -12.73 15.21 2.70
C VAL A 189 -12.89 14.72 4.15
N GLY A 190 -11.92 14.96 5.03
CA GLY A 190 -12.00 14.64 6.46
C GLY A 190 -11.81 13.17 6.82
N LEU A 191 -11.41 12.32 5.87
CA LEU A 191 -11.13 10.89 6.10
C LEU A 191 -9.73 10.65 6.68
N ARG A 192 -8.85 11.64 6.66
CA ARG A 192 -7.51 11.58 7.22
C ARG A 192 -7.26 12.78 8.12
N GLN A 193 -6.55 12.58 9.25
CA GLN A 193 -6.25 13.63 10.23
C GLN A 193 -5.05 14.52 9.84
N ASN A 194 -4.07 13.97 9.12
CA ASN A 194 -2.85 14.66 8.69
C ASN A 194 -2.73 14.66 7.17
N ARG A 195 -2.12 15.73 6.61
CA ARG A 195 -1.88 15.86 5.15
C ARG A 195 -0.83 14.85 4.64
N PHE A 196 0.14 14.51 5.52
CA PHE A 196 1.27 13.63 5.20
C PHE A 196 1.48 12.63 6.33
#